data_43610a1fcc02a9d8dd59b69109b34b46
#
_entry.id   43610a1fcc02a9d8dd59b69109b34b46
#
_cell.length_a   1.000
_cell.length_b   1.000
_cell.length_c   1.000
_cell.angle_alpha   90.00
_cell.angle_beta   90.00
_cell.angle_gamma   90.00
#
_symmetry.space_group_name_H-M   'P 1'
#
loop_
_entity.id
_entity.type
_entity.pdbx_description
1 polymer ?
#
loop_
_entity_poly.entity_id
_entity_poly.type
_entity_poly.pdbx_seq_one_letter_code
_entity_poly.pdbx_strand_id
1 'polypeptide(L)'
;MTTTSPLTHFDGQGQAHMVDVAAKPATHRVAVAQGRITMNPATLAIILEGTAKKGDVLGIARIAGIMAAKKTSELIPLCHPLALTRVAMDFSPDTGSASITCQATAETVGPTGVEMEALTAVQVALLTIYDMCKAADRGMTMTDIRLLEKHGGKSGSFIATP
;
A
#
# COMPACT_ATOMS: atom_id res chain seq x y z
N MET A 1 2.58 28.65 -26.31
CA MET A 1 1.69 27.99 -25.35
C MET A 1 2.46 26.85 -24.71
N THR A 2 2.97 27.05 -23.51
CA THR A 2 3.69 26.00 -22.77
C THR A 2 2.66 25.02 -22.23
N THR A 3 2.54 23.86 -22.88
CA THR A 3 1.79 22.73 -22.34
C THR A 3 2.51 22.29 -21.08
N THR A 4 1.98 22.68 -19.92
CA THR A 4 2.42 22.10 -18.64
C THR A 4 2.20 20.61 -18.70
N SER A 5 3.28 19.84 -18.72
CA SER A 5 3.19 18.37 -18.63
C SER A 5 2.36 18.00 -17.40
N PRO A 6 1.37 17.09 -17.50
CA PRO A 6 0.65 16.58 -16.34
C PRO A 6 1.55 15.76 -15.41
N LEU A 7 2.77 15.42 -15.84
CA LEU A 7 3.76 14.65 -15.11
C LEU A 7 4.71 15.61 -14.38
N THR A 8 4.54 15.71 -13.06
CA THR A 8 5.29 16.68 -12.23
C THR A 8 6.70 16.23 -11.86
N HIS A 9 7.08 15.00 -12.15
CA HIS A 9 8.41 14.44 -11.86
C HIS A 9 9.43 14.62 -12.98
N PHE A 10 9.07 15.36 -14.03
CA PHE A 10 9.99 15.70 -15.13
C PHE A 10 10.05 17.19 -15.30
N ASP A 11 11.27 17.72 -15.46
CA ASP A 11 11.51 19.13 -15.74
C ASP A 11 11.25 19.47 -17.23
N GLY A 12 11.43 20.74 -17.59
CA GLY A 12 11.25 21.22 -18.97
C GLY A 12 12.24 20.64 -19.98
N GLN A 13 13.27 19.93 -19.52
CA GLN A 13 14.28 19.24 -20.34
C GLN A 13 14.05 17.72 -20.37
N GLY A 14 12.98 17.22 -19.71
CA GLY A 14 12.65 15.81 -19.64
C GLY A 14 13.49 15.01 -18.63
N GLN A 15 14.17 15.69 -17.70
CA GLN A 15 14.95 15.02 -16.66
C GLN A 15 14.09 14.77 -15.42
N ALA A 16 14.26 13.58 -14.82
CA ALA A 16 13.54 13.19 -13.61
C ALA A 16 14.07 13.99 -12.41
N HIS A 17 13.16 14.49 -11.58
CA HIS A 17 13.48 15.15 -10.32
C HIS A 17 12.42 14.89 -9.26
N MET A 18 12.82 14.94 -8.00
CA MET A 18 11.87 14.93 -6.88
C MET A 18 11.23 16.32 -6.75
N VAL A 19 9.89 16.37 -6.68
CA VAL A 19 9.14 17.63 -6.64
C VAL A 19 9.50 18.42 -5.39
N ASP A 20 9.78 19.72 -5.52
CA ASP A 20 9.98 20.60 -4.37
C ASP A 20 8.64 20.85 -3.62
N VAL A 21 8.63 20.51 -2.37
CA VAL A 21 7.46 20.68 -1.48
C VAL A 21 7.72 21.66 -0.33
N ALA A 22 8.88 22.33 -0.31
CA ALA A 22 9.28 23.20 0.80
C ALA A 22 8.28 24.35 1.08
N ALA A 23 7.67 24.89 0.03
CA ALA A 23 6.68 25.98 0.16
C ALA A 23 5.26 25.50 0.49
N LYS A 24 5.00 24.18 0.56
CA LYS A 24 3.67 23.64 0.85
C LYS A 24 3.44 23.57 2.36
N PRO A 25 2.29 24.03 2.85
CA PRO A 25 1.96 23.91 4.26
C PRO A 25 1.85 22.44 4.66
N ALA A 26 2.31 22.13 5.88
CA ALA A 26 2.06 20.84 6.50
C ALA A 26 0.56 20.74 6.85
N THR A 27 -0.10 19.70 6.34
CA THR A 27 -1.51 19.40 6.64
C THR A 27 -1.67 17.94 6.97
N HIS A 28 -2.73 17.59 7.69
CA HIS A 28 -3.08 16.19 7.92
C HIS A 28 -3.42 15.52 6.59
N ARG A 29 -2.79 14.38 6.35
CA ARG A 29 -2.93 13.55 5.14
C ARG A 29 -3.32 12.15 5.52
N VAL A 30 -4.29 11.61 4.83
CA VAL A 30 -4.74 10.22 4.97
C VAL A 30 -4.80 9.60 3.58
N ALA A 31 -4.37 8.36 3.47
CA ALA A 31 -4.60 7.54 2.29
C ALA A 31 -5.00 6.12 2.71
N VAL A 32 -5.94 5.56 1.97
CA VAL A 32 -6.41 4.19 2.12
C VAL A 32 -6.19 3.45 0.81
N ALA A 33 -5.46 2.36 0.86
CA ALA A 33 -5.24 1.47 -0.28
C ALA A 33 -5.76 0.06 0.04
N GLN A 34 -6.05 -0.68 -1.01
CA GLN A 34 -6.54 -2.05 -0.93
C GLN A 34 -5.81 -2.93 -1.94
N GLY A 35 -5.77 -4.22 -1.66
CA GLY A 35 -5.39 -5.27 -2.58
C GLY A 35 -5.97 -6.60 -2.14
N ARG A 36 -5.87 -7.61 -2.99
CA ARG A 36 -6.44 -8.93 -2.76
C ARG A 36 -5.45 -10.02 -3.14
N ILE A 37 -5.43 -11.11 -2.40
CA ILE A 37 -4.75 -12.35 -2.77
C ILE A 37 -5.76 -13.48 -2.83
N THR A 38 -5.78 -14.22 -3.94
CA THR A 38 -6.59 -15.42 -4.15
C THR A 38 -5.70 -16.66 -4.03
N MET A 39 -6.26 -17.74 -3.53
CA MET A 39 -5.52 -18.96 -3.22
C MET A 39 -6.42 -20.20 -3.31
N ASN A 40 -5.85 -21.38 -3.15
CA ASN A 40 -6.63 -22.59 -2.98
C ASN A 40 -7.40 -22.55 -1.64
N PRO A 41 -8.64 -23.09 -1.57
CA PRO A 41 -9.41 -23.13 -0.32
C PRO A 41 -8.65 -23.79 0.83
N ALA A 42 -7.88 -24.83 0.56
CA ALA A 42 -7.06 -25.50 1.58
C ALA A 42 -5.95 -24.57 2.14
N THR A 43 -5.39 -23.70 1.33
CA THR A 43 -4.39 -22.71 1.76
C THR A 43 -5.03 -21.66 2.67
N LEU A 44 -6.21 -21.17 2.32
CA LEU A 44 -6.96 -20.26 3.18
C LEU A 44 -7.30 -20.90 4.52
N ALA A 45 -7.74 -22.16 4.55
CA ALA A 45 -8.01 -22.88 5.79
C ALA A 45 -6.78 -22.94 6.69
N ILE A 46 -5.60 -23.24 6.17
CA ILE A 46 -4.33 -23.25 6.92
C ILE A 46 -4.05 -21.89 7.57
N ILE A 47 -4.32 -20.80 6.85
CA ILE A 47 -4.12 -19.44 7.37
C ILE A 47 -5.10 -19.17 8.52
N LEU A 48 -6.39 -19.47 8.33
CA LEU A 48 -7.44 -19.18 9.31
C LEU A 48 -7.33 -20.03 10.57
N GLU A 49 -6.90 -21.27 10.44
CA GLU A 49 -6.68 -22.19 11.56
C GLU A 49 -5.38 -21.91 12.33
N GLY A 50 -4.51 -21.04 11.78
CA GLY A 50 -3.21 -20.76 12.40
C GLY A 50 -2.23 -21.94 12.35
N THR A 51 -2.44 -22.90 11.46
CA THR A 51 -1.64 -24.13 11.33
C THR A 51 -0.49 -24.02 10.32
N ALA A 52 -0.27 -22.82 9.76
CA ALA A 52 0.84 -22.58 8.84
C ALA A 52 2.19 -22.87 9.51
N LYS A 53 3.07 -23.59 8.83
CA LYS A 53 4.40 -23.95 9.34
C LYS A 53 5.25 -22.75 9.78
N LYS A 54 5.05 -21.58 9.19
CA LYS A 54 5.75 -20.35 9.50
C LYS A 54 5.05 -19.49 10.58
N GLY A 55 3.96 -19.98 11.19
CA GLY A 55 3.24 -19.31 12.27
C GLY A 55 2.11 -18.39 11.79
N ASP A 56 1.85 -17.31 12.52
CA ASP A 56 0.77 -16.34 12.24
C ASP A 56 1.01 -15.55 10.96
N VAL A 57 0.42 -16.02 9.87
CA VAL A 57 0.60 -15.43 8.53
C VAL A 57 0.12 -13.98 8.48
N LEU A 58 -1.07 -13.70 8.99
CA LEU A 58 -1.65 -12.35 8.91
C LEU A 58 -0.98 -11.37 9.89
N GLY A 59 -0.56 -11.82 11.05
CA GLY A 59 0.23 -11.02 11.99
C GLY A 59 1.58 -10.62 11.40
N ILE A 60 2.30 -11.55 10.78
CA ILE A 60 3.58 -11.26 10.11
C ILE A 60 3.36 -10.34 8.89
N ALA A 61 2.33 -10.57 8.08
CA ALA A 61 1.99 -9.73 6.94
C ALA A 61 1.66 -8.29 7.39
N ARG A 62 0.97 -8.11 8.50
CA ARG A 62 0.67 -6.81 9.11
C ARG A 62 1.94 -6.04 9.44
N ILE A 63 2.87 -6.69 10.14
CA ILE A 63 4.16 -6.07 10.51
C ILE A 63 4.95 -5.72 9.25
N ALA A 64 5.01 -6.61 8.27
CA ALA A 64 5.73 -6.38 7.02
C ALA A 64 5.16 -5.17 6.25
N GLY A 65 3.83 -5.05 6.16
CA GLY A 65 3.17 -3.91 5.53
C GLY A 65 3.46 -2.59 6.24
N ILE A 66 3.40 -2.57 7.58
CA ILE A 66 3.75 -1.37 8.37
C ILE A 66 5.22 -0.98 8.15
N MET A 67 6.14 -1.95 8.14
CA MET A 67 7.55 -1.68 7.87
C MET A 67 7.77 -1.15 6.46
N ALA A 68 7.08 -1.70 5.47
CA ALA A 68 7.18 -1.28 4.08
C ALA A 68 6.69 0.15 3.87
N ALA A 69 5.59 0.55 4.51
CA ALA A 69 5.12 1.94 4.48
C ALA A 69 6.22 2.92 4.92
N LYS A 70 6.97 2.59 5.97
CA LYS A 70 8.08 3.42 6.49
C LYS A 70 9.30 3.47 5.55
N LYS A 71 9.40 2.54 4.62
CA LYS A 71 10.52 2.42 3.66
C LYS A 71 10.15 2.83 2.24
N THR A 72 9.00 3.42 2.03
CA THR A 72 8.48 3.76 0.70
C THR A 72 9.48 4.61 -0.10
N SER A 73 10.09 5.63 0.51
CA SER A 73 11.08 6.48 -0.16
C SER A 73 12.38 5.77 -0.53
N GLU A 74 12.70 4.64 0.12
CA GLU A 74 13.85 3.79 -0.25
C GLU A 74 13.53 2.87 -1.44
N LEU A 75 12.25 2.61 -1.72
CA LEU A 75 11.77 1.70 -2.76
C LEU A 75 11.33 2.45 -4.03
N ILE A 76 10.73 3.62 -3.87
CA ILE A 76 10.17 4.43 -4.95
C ILE A 76 11.04 5.68 -5.12
N PRO A 77 11.79 5.79 -6.24
CA PRO A 77 12.93 6.72 -6.37
C PRO A 77 12.62 8.19 -6.11
N LEU A 78 11.43 8.66 -6.50
CA LEU A 78 11.08 10.09 -6.42
C LEU A 78 10.08 10.40 -5.30
N CYS A 79 9.84 9.45 -4.38
CA CYS A 79 9.04 9.69 -3.18
C CYS A 79 9.85 10.40 -2.10
N HIS A 80 9.21 11.36 -1.43
CA HIS A 80 9.80 12.05 -0.28
C HIS A 80 9.84 11.11 0.95
N PRO A 81 10.90 11.16 1.76
CA PRO A 81 10.88 10.53 3.07
C PRO A 81 9.88 11.25 3.98
N LEU A 82 8.96 10.49 4.59
CA LEU A 82 7.89 11.03 5.41
C LEU A 82 7.92 10.45 6.82
N ALA A 83 7.63 11.31 7.81
CA ALA A 83 7.34 10.88 9.17
C ALA A 83 5.86 10.46 9.26
N LEU A 84 5.58 9.17 9.19
CA LEU A 84 4.23 8.65 9.34
C LEU A 84 3.77 8.74 10.80
N THR A 85 2.55 9.25 11.02
CA THR A 85 1.94 9.32 12.35
C THR A 85 1.14 8.08 12.68
N ARG A 86 0.62 7.38 11.64
CA ARG A 86 -0.13 6.13 11.80
C ARG A 86 -0.03 5.27 10.54
N VAL A 87 0.07 3.96 10.74
CA VAL A 87 -0.18 2.95 9.71
C VAL A 87 -1.04 1.86 10.34
N ALA A 88 -2.19 1.57 9.73
CA ALA A 88 -3.08 0.49 10.13
C ALA A 88 -3.29 -0.48 8.96
N MET A 89 -3.39 -1.76 9.28
CA MET A 89 -3.61 -2.83 8.29
C MET A 89 -4.79 -3.68 8.74
N ASP A 90 -5.72 -3.93 7.84
CA ASP A 90 -6.86 -4.81 8.05
C ASP A 90 -6.88 -5.93 7.01
N PHE A 91 -7.26 -7.13 7.45
CA PHE A 91 -7.38 -8.31 6.59
C PHE A 91 -8.78 -8.89 6.71
N SER A 92 -9.41 -9.10 5.57
CA SER A 92 -10.77 -9.64 5.46
C SER A 92 -10.74 -10.92 4.61
N PRO A 93 -10.72 -12.09 5.26
CA PRO A 93 -10.84 -13.37 4.56
C PRO A 93 -12.24 -13.56 3.98
N ASP A 94 -12.31 -14.15 2.80
CA ASP A 94 -13.54 -14.60 2.15
C ASP A 94 -13.40 -16.07 1.73
N THR A 95 -14.10 -16.94 2.45
CA THR A 95 -14.07 -18.39 2.17
C THR A 95 -14.80 -18.75 0.88
N GLY A 96 -15.78 -17.95 0.45
CA GLY A 96 -16.54 -18.19 -0.77
C GLY A 96 -15.70 -18.03 -2.03
N SER A 97 -14.78 -17.08 -2.03
CA SER A 97 -13.85 -16.82 -3.13
C SER A 97 -12.42 -17.28 -2.87
N ALA A 98 -12.18 -17.95 -1.76
CA ALA A 98 -10.85 -18.39 -1.31
C ALA A 98 -9.81 -17.26 -1.42
N SER A 99 -10.08 -16.13 -0.78
CA SER A 99 -9.24 -14.94 -0.88
C SER A 99 -9.12 -14.18 0.44
N ILE A 100 -8.14 -13.30 0.50
CA ILE A 100 -7.97 -12.33 1.58
C ILE A 100 -7.84 -10.94 0.94
N THR A 101 -8.70 -10.02 1.35
CA THR A 101 -8.56 -8.60 1.04
C THR A 101 -7.71 -7.94 2.12
N CYS A 102 -6.69 -7.21 1.72
CA CYS A 102 -5.84 -6.40 2.59
C CYS A 102 -6.15 -4.93 2.35
N GLN A 103 -6.37 -4.19 3.42
CA GLN A 103 -6.53 -2.73 3.38
C GLN A 103 -5.48 -2.07 4.27
N ALA A 104 -4.86 -1.01 3.78
CA ALA A 104 -3.90 -0.21 4.55
C ALA A 104 -4.35 1.23 4.62
N THR A 105 -4.29 1.82 5.82
CA THR A 105 -4.46 3.24 6.06
C THR A 105 -3.13 3.82 6.51
N ALA A 106 -2.63 4.84 5.81
CA ALA A 106 -1.45 5.59 6.19
C ALA A 106 -1.80 7.05 6.48
N GLU A 107 -1.18 7.63 7.50
CA GLU A 107 -1.41 9.01 7.91
C GLU A 107 -0.09 9.74 8.22
N THR A 108 -0.07 11.04 7.91
CA THR A 108 1.00 11.95 8.28
C THR A 108 0.46 13.37 8.48
N VAL A 109 1.27 14.22 9.10
CA VAL A 109 1.12 15.68 9.04
C VAL A 109 2.33 16.20 8.27
N GLY A 110 2.12 16.60 7.02
CA GLY A 110 3.24 16.93 6.14
C GLY A 110 2.86 17.66 4.85
N PRO A 111 3.85 18.05 4.05
CA PRO A 111 3.66 18.84 2.84
C PRO A 111 3.20 18.00 1.64
N THR A 112 3.23 16.66 1.72
CA THR A 112 2.84 15.76 0.63
C THR A 112 1.94 14.63 1.14
N GLY A 113 1.25 13.94 0.21
CA GLY A 113 0.34 12.83 0.53
C GLY A 113 1.07 11.54 0.86
N VAL A 114 0.31 10.54 1.32
CA VAL A 114 0.79 9.22 1.78
C VAL A 114 0.19 8.06 0.97
N GLU A 115 -0.21 8.34 -0.26
CA GLU A 115 -0.79 7.35 -1.16
C GLU A 115 0.19 6.21 -1.44
N MET A 116 1.45 6.55 -1.68
CA MET A 116 2.48 5.55 -1.99
C MET A 116 2.81 4.68 -0.78
N GLU A 117 2.77 5.24 0.43
CA GLU A 117 2.97 4.52 1.68
C GLU A 117 1.85 3.48 1.89
N ALA A 118 0.59 3.86 1.65
CA ALA A 118 -0.54 2.93 1.75
C ALA A 118 -0.46 1.82 0.68
N LEU A 119 -0.16 2.16 -0.57
CA LEU A 119 -0.01 1.18 -1.67
C LEU A 119 1.17 0.23 -1.44
N THR A 120 2.30 0.72 -0.96
CA THR A 120 3.47 -0.09 -0.65
C THR A 120 3.17 -1.06 0.49
N ALA A 121 2.47 -0.60 1.54
CA ALA A 121 2.05 -1.44 2.66
C ALA A 121 1.20 -2.63 2.19
N VAL A 122 0.19 -2.38 1.36
CA VAL A 122 -0.68 -3.44 0.81
C VAL A 122 0.13 -4.46 0.01
N GLN A 123 0.97 -3.99 -0.91
CA GLN A 123 1.73 -4.88 -1.79
C GLN A 123 2.68 -5.79 -1.00
N VAL A 124 3.40 -5.25 -0.04
CA VAL A 124 4.34 -6.04 0.76
C VAL A 124 3.62 -6.97 1.73
N ALA A 125 2.47 -6.57 2.28
CA ALA A 125 1.64 -7.47 3.09
C ALA A 125 1.16 -8.68 2.27
N LEU A 126 0.63 -8.47 1.08
CA LEU A 126 0.19 -9.54 0.19
C LEU A 126 1.36 -10.43 -0.26
N LEU A 127 2.50 -9.84 -0.58
CA LEU A 127 3.72 -10.58 -0.92
C LEU A 127 4.21 -11.43 0.26
N THR A 128 4.04 -10.96 1.49
CA THR A 128 4.39 -11.70 2.70
C THR A 128 3.46 -12.90 2.90
N ILE A 129 2.14 -12.75 2.68
CA ILE A 129 1.21 -13.89 2.66
C ILE A 129 1.67 -14.92 1.65
N TYR A 130 2.02 -14.50 0.43
CA TYR A 130 2.54 -15.37 -0.61
C TYR A 130 3.79 -16.11 -0.14
N ASP A 131 4.79 -15.42 0.38
CA ASP A 131 6.04 -16.06 0.86
C ASP A 131 5.78 -17.10 1.94
N MET A 132 4.89 -16.78 2.88
CA MET A 132 4.61 -17.67 4.00
C MET A 132 3.84 -18.93 3.59
N CYS A 133 3.06 -18.88 2.52
CA CYS A 133 2.18 -19.96 2.08
C CYS A 133 2.63 -20.65 0.77
N LYS A 134 3.64 -20.13 0.07
CA LYS A 134 4.08 -20.66 -1.25
C LYS A 134 4.53 -22.12 -1.25
N ALA A 135 4.89 -22.67 -0.10
CA ALA A 135 5.21 -24.10 0.00
C ALA A 135 3.96 -24.98 -0.17
N ALA A 136 2.78 -24.47 0.21
CA ALA A 136 1.50 -25.15 0.03
C ALA A 136 0.83 -24.78 -1.31
N ASP A 137 0.97 -23.53 -1.75
CA ASP A 137 0.27 -23.01 -2.92
C ASP A 137 1.12 -21.96 -3.66
N ARG A 138 1.74 -22.34 -4.78
CA ARG A 138 2.49 -21.40 -5.62
C ARG A 138 1.62 -20.64 -6.62
N GLY A 139 0.36 -21.05 -6.78
CA GLY A 139 -0.58 -20.47 -7.72
C GLY A 139 -1.33 -19.25 -7.20
N MET A 140 -1.03 -18.77 -5.99
CA MET A 140 -1.67 -17.58 -5.42
C MET A 140 -1.45 -16.36 -6.31
N THR A 141 -2.51 -15.55 -6.46
CA THR A 141 -2.49 -14.36 -7.32
C THR A 141 -2.84 -13.12 -6.52
N MET A 142 -2.01 -12.09 -6.63
CA MET A 142 -2.25 -10.76 -6.04
C MET A 142 -2.89 -9.86 -7.09
N THR A 143 -4.06 -9.30 -6.77
CA THR A 143 -4.87 -8.48 -7.69
C THR A 143 -5.48 -7.28 -6.97
N ASP A 144 -6.17 -6.43 -7.76
CA ASP A 144 -7.00 -5.34 -7.26
C ASP A 144 -6.26 -4.34 -6.35
N ILE A 145 -4.95 -4.18 -6.57
CA ILE A 145 -4.16 -3.22 -5.81
C ILE A 145 -4.49 -1.82 -6.32
N ARG A 146 -5.12 -1.02 -5.47
CA ARG A 146 -5.56 0.32 -5.82
C ARG A 146 -5.67 1.25 -4.61
N LEU A 147 -5.61 2.55 -4.89
CA LEU A 147 -5.99 3.57 -3.94
C LEU A 147 -7.52 3.62 -3.83
N LEU A 148 -8.05 3.58 -2.60
CA LEU A 148 -9.49 3.75 -2.33
C LEU A 148 -9.81 5.20 -2.02
N GLU A 149 -9.02 5.80 -1.14
CA GLU A 149 -9.28 7.16 -0.65
C GLU A 149 -7.96 7.90 -0.42
N LYS A 150 -8.01 9.22 -0.60
CA LYS A 150 -7.00 10.09 -0.05
C LYS A 150 -7.63 11.40 0.38
N HIS A 151 -7.14 11.98 1.46
CA HIS A 151 -7.66 13.23 2.02
C HIS A 151 -6.52 14.17 2.40
N GLY A 152 -6.82 15.47 2.35
CA GLY A 152 -5.91 16.53 2.71
C GLY A 152 -5.11 17.10 1.54
N GLY A 153 -4.48 18.24 1.81
CA GLY A 153 -3.67 18.98 0.86
C GLY A 153 -4.46 19.79 -0.18
N LYS A 154 -3.73 20.45 -1.07
CA LYS A 154 -4.28 21.35 -2.09
C LYS A 154 -5.23 20.66 -3.07
N SER A 155 -5.00 19.38 -3.37
CA SER A 155 -5.83 18.61 -4.29
C SER A 155 -7.11 18.04 -3.65
N GLY A 156 -7.36 18.31 -2.36
CA GLY A 156 -8.58 17.88 -1.67
C GLY A 156 -8.69 16.37 -1.50
N SER A 157 -9.92 15.86 -1.54
CA SER A 157 -10.23 14.45 -1.34
C SER A 157 -10.43 13.74 -2.67
N PHE A 158 -10.01 12.48 -2.71
CA PHE A 158 -10.31 11.52 -3.76
C PHE A 158 -10.94 10.29 -3.11
N ILE A 159 -12.02 9.79 -3.70
CA ILE A 159 -12.67 8.52 -3.34
C ILE A 159 -12.85 7.74 -4.63
N ALA A 160 -12.31 6.53 -4.66
CA ALA A 160 -12.45 5.65 -5.82
C ALA A 160 -13.92 5.21 -5.99
N THR A 161 -14.37 5.19 -7.21
CA THR A 161 -15.65 4.55 -7.55
C THR A 161 -15.52 3.02 -7.44
N PRO A 162 -16.60 2.31 -7.08
CA PRO A 162 -16.63 0.85 -6.98
C PRO A 162 -16.18 0.12 -8.24
#